data_058bdc75c7f726f2d4d3f9e972ef1716
#
_entry.id   058bdc75c7f726f2d4d3f9e972ef1716
#
_cell.length_a   1.000
_cell.length_b   1.000
_cell.length_c   1.000
_cell.angle_alpha   90.00
_cell.angle_beta   90.00
_cell.angle_gamma   90.00
#
_symmetry.space_group_name_H-M   'P 1'
#
loop_
_entity.id
_entity.type
_entity.pdbx_description
1 polymer ?
#
loop_
_entity_poly.entity_id
_entity_poly.type
_entity_poly.pdbx_seq_one_letter_code
_entity_poly.pdbx_strand_id
1 'polypeptide(L)'
;MPLEPKSADLPRIRGALKFYQVASVITGVMLLLLCAEMIMKYAFHLELYAFGDQGALTFAPVIETAAGLESTGTGVNLSTGILIAHGWFYVVYLFSDFRLWSLMRWPFSRFIVIALGGIVPFLSFFLEARIGREVREYLDRREAAEAVAAEPAGSATTDTSDTLEAQQ
;
A
#
# COMPACT_ATOMS: atom_id res chain seq x y z
N MET A 1 -19.29 -18.50 -2.22
CA MET A 1 -18.94 -17.45 -3.18
C MET A 1 -18.54 -16.22 -2.38
N PRO A 2 -17.45 -15.54 -2.68
CA PRO A 2 -17.15 -14.27 -2.03
C PRO A 2 -18.29 -13.29 -2.38
N LEU A 3 -18.77 -12.58 -1.36
CA LEU A 3 -19.83 -11.58 -1.54
C LEU A 3 -19.25 -10.40 -2.33
N GLU A 4 -19.89 -10.03 -3.44
CA GLU A 4 -19.44 -8.85 -4.21
C GLU A 4 -19.63 -7.56 -3.40
N PRO A 5 -18.71 -6.58 -3.52
CA PRO A 5 -18.88 -5.24 -2.98
C PRO A 5 -20.14 -4.58 -3.53
N LYS A 6 -20.81 -3.76 -2.70
CA LYS A 6 -22.00 -3.00 -3.12
C LYS A 6 -21.58 -1.83 -4.00
N SER A 7 -22.41 -1.45 -5.00
CA SER A 7 -22.18 -0.29 -5.86
C SER A 7 -22.01 1.02 -5.07
N ALA A 8 -22.75 1.18 -4.00
CA ALA A 8 -22.64 2.34 -3.10
C ALA A 8 -21.27 2.47 -2.41
N ASP A 9 -20.45 1.42 -2.38
CA ASP A 9 -19.14 1.42 -1.76
C ASP A 9 -17.99 1.75 -2.73
N LEU A 10 -18.23 1.88 -4.05
CA LEU A 10 -17.19 2.16 -5.06
C LEU A 10 -16.35 3.41 -4.75
N PRO A 11 -16.94 4.58 -4.35
CA PRO A 11 -16.13 5.74 -3.98
C PRO A 11 -15.26 5.49 -2.73
N ARG A 12 -15.77 4.70 -1.78
CA ARG A 12 -15.05 4.34 -0.54
C ARG A 12 -13.89 3.38 -0.84
N ILE A 13 -14.07 2.44 -1.76
CA ILE A 13 -13.03 1.51 -2.21
C ILE A 13 -11.90 2.30 -2.89
N ARG A 14 -12.23 3.28 -3.75
CA ARG A 14 -11.24 4.14 -4.41
C ARG A 14 -10.42 4.95 -3.40
N GLY A 15 -11.06 5.51 -2.38
CA GLY A 15 -10.38 6.20 -1.28
C GLY A 15 -9.51 5.27 -0.43
N ALA A 16 -10.01 4.07 -0.11
CA ALA A 16 -9.27 3.06 0.65
C ALA A 16 -8.04 2.56 -0.14
N LEU A 17 -8.16 2.38 -1.45
CA LEU A 17 -7.05 2.00 -2.32
C LEU A 17 -5.93 3.04 -2.32
N LYS A 18 -6.26 4.33 -2.49
CA LYS A 18 -5.26 5.40 -2.44
C LYS A 18 -4.55 5.45 -1.09
N PHE A 19 -5.30 5.32 0.00
CA PHE A 19 -4.73 5.30 1.35
C PHE A 19 -3.81 4.09 1.54
N TYR A 20 -4.23 2.90 1.09
CA TYR A 20 -3.41 1.69 1.11
C TYR A 20 -2.10 1.88 0.31
N GLN A 21 -2.17 2.42 -0.91
CA GLN A 21 -1.00 2.63 -1.76
C GLN A 21 0.03 3.56 -1.10
N VAL A 22 -0.42 4.69 -0.55
CA VAL A 22 0.47 5.63 0.15
C VAL A 22 1.09 4.98 1.38
N ALA A 23 0.29 4.32 2.22
CA ALA A 23 0.77 3.65 3.42
C ALA A 23 1.75 2.51 3.08
N SER A 24 1.48 1.72 2.03
CA SER A 24 2.34 0.63 1.55
C SER A 24 3.71 1.14 1.10
N VAL A 25 3.74 2.21 0.29
CA VAL A 25 5.01 2.78 -0.19
C VAL A 25 5.84 3.33 0.98
N ILE A 26 5.21 4.10 1.87
CA ILE A 26 5.92 4.67 3.04
C ILE A 26 6.48 3.55 3.92
N THR A 27 5.65 2.56 4.27
CA THR A 27 6.08 1.43 5.10
C THR A 27 7.17 0.60 4.42
N GLY A 28 7.07 0.39 3.11
CA GLY A 28 8.08 -0.32 2.32
C GLY A 28 9.42 0.41 2.29
N VAL A 29 9.43 1.72 2.09
CA VAL A 29 10.65 2.55 2.15
C VAL A 29 11.26 2.52 3.55
N MET A 30 10.46 2.67 4.60
CA MET A 30 10.93 2.59 5.98
C MET A 30 11.52 1.21 6.31
N LEU A 31 10.94 0.13 5.78
CA LEU A 31 11.47 -1.22 5.94
C LEU A 31 12.83 -1.38 5.24
N LEU A 32 12.99 -0.82 4.03
CA LEU A 32 14.28 -0.85 3.33
C LEU A 32 15.35 -0.07 4.08
N LEU A 33 15.01 1.10 4.64
CA LEU A 33 15.91 1.87 5.50
C LEU A 33 16.31 1.05 6.73
N LEU A 34 15.35 0.39 7.37
CA LEU A 34 15.62 -0.48 8.51
C LEU A 34 16.56 -1.64 8.13
N CYS A 35 16.35 -2.28 6.97
CA CYS A 35 17.24 -3.31 6.48
C CYS A 35 18.65 -2.79 6.21
N ALA A 36 18.78 -1.59 5.63
CA ALA A 36 20.07 -0.95 5.40
C ALA A 36 20.81 -0.67 6.73
N GLU A 37 20.11 -0.14 7.72
CA GLU A 37 20.63 0.08 9.06
C GLU A 37 21.06 -1.23 9.76
N MET A 38 20.29 -2.29 9.63
CA MET A 38 20.64 -3.61 10.16
C MET A 38 21.90 -4.16 9.49
N ILE A 39 22.04 -3.99 8.18
CA ILE A 39 23.27 -4.38 7.46
C ILE A 39 24.45 -3.55 7.95
N MET A 40 24.29 -2.23 8.08
CA MET A 40 25.36 -1.36 8.60
C MET A 40 25.78 -1.76 10.01
N LYS A 41 24.84 -2.04 10.89
CA LYS A 41 25.10 -2.42 12.28
C LYS A 41 25.81 -3.75 12.40
N TYR A 42 25.32 -4.80 11.70
CA TYR A 42 25.83 -6.17 11.89
C TYR A 42 26.95 -6.57 10.93
N ALA A 43 26.99 -6.02 9.70
CA ALA A 43 28.05 -6.31 8.75
C ALA A 43 29.22 -5.34 8.80
N PHE A 44 28.93 -4.03 9.03
CA PHE A 44 29.96 -2.99 9.05
C PHE A 44 30.28 -2.45 10.44
N HIS A 45 29.55 -2.89 11.48
CA HIS A 45 29.71 -2.43 12.87
C HIS A 45 29.60 -0.91 13.01
N LEU A 46 28.67 -0.30 12.28
CA LEU A 46 28.41 1.13 12.26
C LEU A 46 26.93 1.42 12.56
N GLU A 47 26.68 2.44 13.37
CA GLU A 47 25.34 3.00 13.58
C GLU A 47 25.31 4.48 13.22
N LEU A 48 24.16 4.93 12.72
CA LEU A 48 23.96 6.33 12.32
C LEU A 48 23.36 7.14 13.48
N TYR A 49 24.04 8.26 13.79
CA TYR A 49 23.63 9.23 14.80
C TYR A 49 23.39 10.60 14.18
N ALA A 50 22.42 11.32 14.73
CA ALA A 50 22.15 12.71 14.39
C ALA A 50 22.37 13.62 15.60
N PHE A 51 22.83 14.84 15.31
CA PHE A 51 23.00 15.91 16.30
C PHE A 51 23.89 15.53 17.49
N GLY A 52 24.95 14.74 17.24
CA GLY A 52 25.99 14.43 18.22
C GLY A 52 27.12 15.43 18.20
N ASP A 53 28.11 15.21 19.06
CA ASP A 53 29.29 16.12 19.23
C ASP A 53 30.15 16.23 17.98
N GLN A 54 30.05 15.27 17.06
CA GLN A 54 30.81 15.19 15.82
C GLN A 54 30.09 15.76 14.58
N GLY A 55 28.87 16.30 14.73
CA GLY A 55 28.14 16.95 13.66
C GLY A 55 26.66 16.54 13.51
N ALA A 56 26.04 17.03 12.42
CA ALA A 56 24.63 16.81 12.16
C ALA A 56 24.29 15.35 11.85
N LEU A 57 25.21 14.60 11.20
CA LEU A 57 25.10 13.17 10.90
C LEU A 57 26.47 12.54 11.07
N THR A 58 26.56 11.46 11.84
CA THR A 58 27.81 10.78 12.15
C THR A 58 27.61 9.27 12.20
N PHE A 59 28.56 8.53 11.62
CA PHE A 59 28.65 7.08 11.77
C PHE A 59 29.52 6.77 12.99
N ALA A 60 28.92 6.15 13.99
CA ALA A 60 29.64 5.72 15.19
C ALA A 60 29.92 4.22 15.13
N PRO A 61 31.13 3.77 15.53
CA PRO A 61 31.45 2.36 15.58
C PRO A 61 30.64 1.67 16.68
N VAL A 62 30.23 0.45 16.39
CA VAL A 62 29.59 -0.47 17.33
C VAL A 62 30.64 -1.43 17.82
N ILE A 63 30.82 -1.53 19.14
CA ILE A 63 31.78 -2.42 19.78
C ILE A 63 31.06 -3.63 20.36
N GLU A 64 31.72 -4.78 20.33
CA GLU A 64 31.22 -5.98 20.96
C GLU A 64 31.66 -6.03 22.41
N THR A 65 30.67 -6.10 23.31
CA THR A 65 30.89 -6.20 24.76
C THR A 65 30.32 -7.51 25.29
N ALA A 66 30.59 -7.82 26.55
CA ALA A 66 30.00 -8.98 27.21
C ALA A 66 28.46 -8.92 27.29
N ALA A 67 27.86 -7.74 27.18
CA ALA A 67 26.43 -7.50 27.15
C ALA A 67 25.82 -7.50 25.72
N GLY A 68 26.65 -7.60 24.68
CA GLY A 68 26.25 -7.56 23.27
C GLY A 68 26.90 -6.40 22.51
N LEU A 69 26.27 -6.01 21.39
CA LEU A 69 26.71 -4.89 20.57
C LEU A 69 26.31 -3.55 21.20
N GLU A 70 27.31 -2.78 21.62
CA GLU A 70 27.11 -1.44 22.19
C GLU A 70 27.63 -0.36 21.22
N SER A 71 26.83 0.68 21.06
CA SER A 71 27.20 1.80 20.23
C SER A 71 27.98 2.86 21.03
N THR A 72 28.99 3.43 20.40
CA THR A 72 29.82 4.52 20.98
C THR A 72 29.37 5.92 20.57
N GLY A 73 28.26 6.02 19.79
CA GLY A 73 27.77 7.28 19.26
C GLY A 73 27.13 8.20 20.31
N THR A 74 27.26 9.51 20.08
CA THR A 74 26.60 10.55 20.87
C THR A 74 25.48 11.18 20.03
N GLY A 75 24.41 11.65 20.69
CA GLY A 75 23.26 12.26 20.02
C GLY A 75 22.07 11.34 19.86
N VAL A 76 21.23 11.59 18.86
CA VAL A 76 20.03 10.81 18.58
C VAL A 76 20.37 9.61 17.71
N ASN A 77 20.12 8.40 18.21
CA ASN A 77 20.30 7.17 17.44
C ASN A 77 19.22 7.06 16.37
N LEU A 78 19.60 7.28 15.09
CA LEU A 78 18.69 7.23 13.95
C LEU A 78 18.22 5.82 13.65
N SER A 79 19.02 4.79 13.89
CA SER A 79 18.63 3.39 13.70
C SER A 79 17.41 3.04 14.57
N THR A 80 17.48 3.46 15.86
CA THR A 80 16.33 3.31 16.78
C THR A 80 15.14 4.17 16.33
N GLY A 81 15.37 5.38 15.87
CA GLY A 81 14.34 6.26 15.33
C GLY A 81 13.62 5.66 14.12
N ILE A 82 14.36 5.09 13.17
CA ILE A 82 13.82 4.41 11.97
C ILE A 82 13.00 3.18 12.38
N LEU A 83 13.48 2.39 13.36
CA LEU A 83 12.75 1.23 13.88
C LEU A 83 11.39 1.62 14.46
N ILE A 84 11.37 2.66 15.31
CA ILE A 84 10.14 3.15 15.93
C ILE A 84 9.19 3.71 14.86
N ALA A 85 9.70 4.52 13.94
CA ALA A 85 8.90 5.10 12.85
C ALA A 85 8.32 4.01 11.94
N HIS A 86 9.12 3.01 11.54
CA HIS A 86 8.64 1.87 10.76
C HIS A 86 7.50 1.16 11.50
N GLY A 87 7.64 0.89 12.80
CA GLY A 87 6.60 0.25 13.61
C GLY A 87 5.27 1.01 13.57
N TRP A 88 5.29 2.34 13.72
CA TRP A 88 4.08 3.16 13.63
C TRP A 88 3.48 3.18 12.21
N PHE A 89 4.29 3.33 11.17
CA PHE A 89 3.81 3.28 9.79
C PHE A 89 3.26 1.89 9.44
N TYR A 90 3.82 0.83 10.00
CA TYR A 90 3.28 -0.51 9.82
C TYR A 90 1.89 -0.66 10.46
N VAL A 91 1.63 -0.07 11.62
CA VAL A 91 0.28 -0.04 12.21
C VAL A 91 -0.71 0.70 11.29
N VAL A 92 -0.33 1.84 10.73
CA VAL A 92 -1.15 2.59 9.77
C VAL A 92 -1.40 1.76 8.50
N TYR A 93 -0.38 1.07 8.02
CA TYR A 93 -0.47 0.16 6.87
C TYR A 93 -1.47 -0.99 7.14
N LEU A 94 -1.38 -1.66 8.30
CA LEU A 94 -2.34 -2.71 8.68
C LEU A 94 -3.77 -2.19 8.75
N PHE A 95 -3.97 -0.99 9.27
CA PHE A 95 -5.30 -0.37 9.31
C PHE A 95 -5.83 -0.08 7.90
N SER A 96 -4.98 0.39 6.98
CA SER A 96 -5.35 0.64 5.59
C SER A 96 -5.69 -0.64 4.84
N ASP A 97 -4.89 -1.71 5.07
CA ASP A 97 -5.13 -3.05 4.53
C ASP A 97 -6.45 -3.64 5.04
N PHE A 98 -6.68 -3.59 6.35
CA PHE A 98 -7.94 -4.05 6.95
C PHE A 98 -9.15 -3.34 6.36
N ARG A 99 -9.06 -2.01 6.16
CA ARG A 99 -10.13 -1.24 5.55
C ARG A 99 -10.39 -1.65 4.11
N LEU A 100 -9.34 -1.83 3.30
CA LEU A 100 -9.46 -2.27 1.91
C LEU A 100 -10.00 -3.71 1.84
N TRP A 101 -9.45 -4.62 2.63
CA TRP A 101 -9.89 -6.00 2.76
C TRP A 101 -11.38 -6.10 3.10
N SER A 102 -11.84 -5.33 4.09
CA SER A 102 -13.24 -5.32 4.54
C SER A 102 -14.19 -4.82 3.46
N LEU A 103 -13.81 -3.77 2.71
CA LEU A 103 -14.62 -3.22 1.61
C LEU A 103 -14.69 -4.16 0.41
N MET A 104 -13.55 -4.79 0.06
CA MET A 104 -13.46 -5.74 -1.06
C MET A 104 -14.02 -7.13 -0.72
N ARG A 105 -14.34 -7.39 0.55
CA ARG A 105 -14.87 -8.66 1.05
C ARG A 105 -14.02 -9.87 0.66
N TRP A 106 -12.71 -9.69 0.67
CA TRP A 106 -11.76 -10.74 0.34
C TRP A 106 -11.68 -11.82 1.43
N PRO A 107 -11.19 -13.04 1.11
CA PRO A 107 -10.91 -14.05 2.13
C PRO A 107 -9.80 -13.58 3.07
N PHE A 108 -9.83 -14.03 4.32
CA PHE A 108 -8.89 -13.61 5.37
C PHE A 108 -7.41 -13.91 5.01
N SER A 109 -7.18 -15.01 4.27
CA SER A 109 -5.84 -15.36 3.78
C SER A 109 -5.20 -14.24 2.95
N ARG A 110 -5.99 -13.47 2.20
CA ARG A 110 -5.51 -12.35 1.40
C ARG A 110 -5.07 -11.18 2.29
N PHE A 111 -5.81 -10.89 3.35
CA PHE A 111 -5.39 -9.92 4.37
C PHE A 111 -4.02 -10.28 4.95
N ILE A 112 -3.81 -11.54 5.33
CA ILE A 112 -2.52 -11.99 5.88
C ILE A 112 -1.38 -11.82 4.88
N VAL A 113 -1.59 -12.17 3.60
CA VAL A 113 -0.57 -12.01 2.55
C VAL A 113 -0.18 -10.55 2.36
N ILE A 114 -1.15 -9.64 2.37
CA ILE A 114 -0.91 -8.20 2.25
C ILE A 114 -0.19 -7.68 3.50
N ALA A 115 -0.65 -8.06 4.69
CA ALA A 115 -0.02 -7.68 5.96
C ALA A 115 1.46 -8.07 6.03
N LEU A 116 1.84 -9.25 5.49
CA LEU A 116 3.24 -9.69 5.40
C LEU A 116 4.08 -8.79 4.49
N GLY A 117 3.47 -8.04 3.58
CA GLY A 117 4.15 -7.06 2.74
C GLY A 117 4.89 -5.99 3.54
N GLY A 118 4.39 -5.61 4.73
CA GLY A 118 5.05 -4.64 5.59
C GLY A 118 6.20 -5.21 6.44
N ILE A 119 6.46 -6.52 6.38
CA ILE A 119 7.53 -7.20 7.13
C ILE A 119 8.62 -7.72 6.18
N VAL A 120 8.24 -8.20 4.99
CA VAL A 120 9.18 -8.79 4.02
C VAL A 120 9.67 -7.70 3.07
N PRO A 121 11.00 -7.45 3.00
CA PRO A 121 11.56 -6.46 2.09
C PRO A 121 11.13 -6.70 0.64
N PHE A 122 10.86 -5.62 -0.09
CA PHE A 122 10.39 -5.61 -1.48
C PHE A 122 8.97 -6.19 -1.70
N LEU A 123 8.46 -7.05 -0.84
CA LEU A 123 7.13 -7.64 -1.00
C LEU A 123 6.03 -6.58 -0.98
N SER A 124 6.19 -5.52 -0.17
CA SER A 124 5.27 -4.36 -0.12
C SER A 124 5.05 -3.74 -1.49
N PHE A 125 6.13 -3.47 -2.25
CA PHE A 125 6.06 -2.84 -3.57
C PHE A 125 5.41 -3.77 -4.60
N PHE A 126 5.75 -5.08 -4.55
CA PHE A 126 5.15 -6.07 -5.44
C PHE A 126 3.64 -6.22 -5.18
N LEU A 127 3.26 -6.32 -3.91
CA LEU A 127 1.85 -6.44 -3.52
C LEU A 127 1.07 -5.17 -3.84
N GLU A 128 1.64 -3.98 -3.59
CA GLU A 128 1.01 -2.70 -3.94
C GLU A 128 0.68 -2.64 -5.44
N ALA A 129 1.65 -2.96 -6.29
CA ALA A 129 1.46 -2.94 -7.74
C ALA A 129 0.39 -3.95 -8.20
N ARG A 130 0.38 -5.15 -7.62
CA ARG A 130 -0.57 -6.21 -7.95
C ARG A 130 -1.98 -5.89 -7.45
N ILE A 131 -2.12 -5.59 -6.16
CA ILE A 131 -3.41 -5.28 -5.53
C ILE A 131 -3.99 -4.00 -6.11
N GLY A 132 -3.14 -2.98 -6.30
CA GLY A 132 -3.54 -1.72 -6.90
C GLY A 132 -4.11 -1.90 -8.31
N ARG A 133 -3.52 -2.77 -9.12
CA ARG A 133 -4.02 -3.11 -10.46
C ARG A 133 -5.36 -3.84 -10.39
N GLU A 134 -5.43 -4.88 -9.58
CA GLU A 134 -6.64 -5.71 -9.45
C GLU A 134 -7.85 -4.89 -8.97
N VAL A 135 -7.67 -4.01 -7.99
CA VAL A 135 -8.75 -3.15 -7.49
C VAL A 135 -9.16 -2.12 -8.52
N ARG A 136 -8.22 -1.50 -9.24
CA ARG A 136 -8.53 -0.57 -10.34
C ARG A 136 -9.33 -1.25 -11.44
N GLU A 137 -8.88 -2.40 -11.92
CA GLU A 137 -9.61 -3.18 -12.95
C GLU A 137 -11.01 -3.59 -12.48
N TYR A 138 -11.19 -3.87 -11.21
CA TYR A 138 -12.50 -4.15 -10.64
C TYR A 138 -13.39 -2.90 -10.66
N LEU A 139 -12.88 -1.75 -10.23
CA LEU A 139 -13.62 -0.48 -10.24
C LEU A 139 -14.02 -0.07 -11.66
N ASP A 140 -13.09 -0.14 -12.62
CA ASP A 140 -13.33 0.24 -14.01
C ASP A 140 -14.42 -0.66 -14.65
N ARG A 141 -14.38 -1.96 -14.40
CA ARG A 141 -15.41 -2.89 -14.87
C ARG A 141 -16.78 -2.61 -14.28
N ARG A 142 -16.85 -2.26 -13.01
CA ARG A 142 -18.13 -1.94 -12.34
C ARG A 142 -18.70 -0.62 -12.84
N GLU A 143 -17.88 0.41 -12.99
CA GLU A 143 -18.30 1.69 -13.53
C GLU A 143 -18.79 1.58 -14.98
N ALA A 144 -18.10 0.80 -15.82
CA ALA A 144 -18.54 0.52 -17.18
C ALA A 144 -19.89 -0.22 -17.22
N ALA A 145 -20.09 -1.21 -16.34
CA ALA A 145 -21.36 -1.93 -16.25
C ALA A 145 -22.51 -1.03 -15.77
N GLU A 146 -22.26 -0.13 -14.82
CA GLU A 146 -23.25 0.85 -14.37
C GLU A 146 -23.60 1.88 -15.45
N ALA A 147 -22.60 2.34 -16.23
CA ALA A 147 -22.82 3.24 -17.38
C ALA A 147 -23.72 2.62 -18.45
N VAL A 148 -23.45 1.35 -18.80
CA VAL A 148 -24.30 0.59 -19.76
C VAL A 148 -25.71 0.38 -19.24
N ALA A 149 -25.86 0.09 -17.94
CA ALA A 149 -27.18 -0.08 -17.30
C ALA A 149 -27.97 1.24 -17.17
N ALA A 150 -27.27 2.38 -17.13
CA ALA A 150 -27.89 3.71 -17.06
C ALA A 150 -28.25 4.28 -18.43
N GLU A 151 -27.79 3.69 -19.54
CA GLU A 151 -28.14 4.12 -20.89
C GLU A 151 -29.60 3.73 -21.18
N PRO A 152 -30.53 4.71 -21.42
CA PRO A 152 -31.93 4.38 -21.60
C PRO A 152 -32.10 3.57 -22.90
N ALA A 153 -32.89 2.52 -22.86
CA ALA A 153 -33.28 1.65 -23.98
C ALA A 153 -34.10 2.40 -25.08
N GLY A 154 -33.74 3.64 -25.38
CA GLY A 154 -34.49 4.61 -26.16
C GLY A 154 -33.94 4.96 -27.54
N SER A 155 -32.87 4.32 -28.05
CA SER A 155 -32.35 4.69 -29.39
C SER A 155 -32.56 3.62 -30.48
N ALA A 156 -33.39 2.60 -30.23
CA ALA A 156 -33.62 1.52 -31.19
C ALA A 156 -34.99 1.53 -31.89
N THR A 157 -35.71 2.67 -31.93
CA THR A 157 -37.00 2.74 -32.67
C THR A 157 -37.22 4.10 -33.32
N THR A 158 -36.48 4.42 -34.37
CA THR A 158 -36.89 5.42 -35.37
C THR A 158 -36.08 5.19 -36.64
N ASP A 159 -36.33 4.09 -37.36
CA ASP A 159 -36.03 4.02 -38.81
C ASP A 159 -36.75 2.85 -39.50
N THR A 160 -38.08 2.78 -39.41
CA THR A 160 -38.87 1.81 -40.19
C THR A 160 -40.26 2.33 -40.59
N SER A 161 -40.48 3.63 -40.64
CA SER A 161 -41.80 4.18 -41.06
C SER A 161 -41.75 5.07 -42.30
N ASP A 162 -40.60 5.27 -42.94
CA ASP A 162 -40.49 6.19 -44.09
C ASP A 162 -40.37 5.50 -45.48
N THR A 163 -40.64 4.20 -45.57
CA THR A 163 -40.51 3.49 -46.87
C THR A 163 -41.83 2.94 -47.43
N LEU A 164 -43.00 3.29 -46.90
CA LEU A 164 -44.29 2.80 -47.37
C LEU A 164 -45.20 3.86 -48.02
N GLU A 165 -44.82 5.12 -48.15
CA GLU A 165 -45.62 6.18 -48.80
C GLU A 165 -45.14 6.61 -50.19
N ALA A 166 -44.18 5.92 -50.80
CA ALA A 166 -43.68 6.24 -52.14
C ALA A 166 -44.19 5.31 -53.26
N GLN A 167 -45.26 4.55 -53.03
CA GLN A 167 -45.94 3.75 -54.08
C GLN A 167 -47.48 3.82 -53.95
N GLN A 168 -48.08 5.01 -54.25
CA GLN A 168 -49.44 5.10 -54.85
C GLN A 168 -49.51 6.25 -55.82
#